data_4c46d841468451e35801c33debafa8cc
#
_entry.id   4c46d841468451e35801c33debafa8cc
#
_cell.length_a   1.000
_cell.length_b   1.000
_cell.length_c   1.000
_cell.angle_alpha   90.00
_cell.angle_beta   90.00
_cell.angle_gamma   90.00
#
_symmetry.space_group_name_H-M   'P 1'
#
loop_
_entity.id
_entity.type
_entity.pdbx_description
1 polymer ?
#
loop_
_entity_poly.entity_id
_entity_poly.type
_entity_poly.pdbx_seq_one_letter_code
_entity_poly.pdbx_strand_id
1 'polypeptide(L)' 'NLGAFIQKALDDRTAAYAAQENAQHATDRQRQMLAEARAAERVVEKLRENRAAEAAREEARREQNQMDEAARKPK' A
#
# COMPACT_ATOMS: atom_id res chain seq x y z
N ASN A 1 -37.93 -40.91 -1.48
CA ASN A 1 -38.74 -40.04 -0.68
C ASN A 1 -38.65 -38.59 -1.13
N LEU A 2 -39.81 -38.02 -1.47
CA LEU A 2 -39.88 -36.65 -1.98
C LEU A 2 -39.36 -35.63 -0.95
N GLY A 3 -39.69 -35.82 0.32
CA GLY A 3 -39.25 -34.95 1.41
C GLY A 3 -37.72 -34.92 1.54
N ALA A 4 -37.10 -36.09 1.45
CA ALA A 4 -35.63 -36.18 1.52
C ALA A 4 -34.96 -35.54 0.28
N PHE A 5 -35.59 -35.67 -0.90
CA PHE A 5 -35.08 -35.05 -2.13
C PHE A 5 -35.14 -33.52 -2.03
N ILE A 6 -36.26 -32.98 -1.55
CA ILE A 6 -36.42 -31.52 -1.36
C ILE A 6 -35.43 -31.01 -0.35
N GLN A 7 -35.24 -31.71 0.79
CA GLN A 7 -34.31 -31.30 1.83
C GLN A 7 -32.88 -31.27 1.31
N LYS A 8 -32.47 -32.28 0.54
CA LYS A 8 -31.15 -32.30 -0.08
C LYS A 8 -30.96 -31.13 -1.04
N ALA A 9 -31.96 -30.82 -1.85
CA ALA A 9 -31.90 -29.71 -2.78
C ALA A 9 -31.74 -28.38 -2.06
N LEU A 10 -32.45 -28.18 -0.92
CA LEU A 10 -32.34 -26.98 -0.11
C LEU A 10 -30.97 -26.89 0.56
N ASP A 11 -30.46 -28.00 1.09
CA ASP A 11 -29.14 -28.06 1.71
C ASP A 11 -28.02 -27.74 0.70
N ASP A 12 -28.13 -28.31 -0.50
CA ASP A 12 -27.16 -28.05 -1.58
C ASP A 12 -27.17 -26.58 -2.00
N ARG A 13 -28.36 -25.98 -2.06
CA ARG A 13 -28.50 -24.55 -2.38
C ARG A 13 -27.88 -23.67 -1.30
N THR A 14 -28.16 -23.98 -0.04
CA THR A 14 -27.60 -23.26 1.11
C THR A 14 -26.06 -23.35 1.11
N ALA A 15 -25.54 -24.56 0.87
CA ALA A 15 -24.08 -24.77 0.79
C ALA A 15 -23.46 -23.97 -0.36
N ALA A 16 -24.14 -23.92 -1.52
CA ALA A 16 -23.66 -23.15 -2.67
C ALA A 16 -23.60 -21.65 -2.37
N TYR A 17 -24.63 -21.10 -1.71
CA TYR A 17 -24.63 -19.70 -1.31
C TYR A 17 -23.53 -19.40 -0.29
N ALA A 18 -23.33 -20.29 0.69
CA ALA A 18 -22.26 -20.13 1.67
C ALA A 18 -20.89 -20.15 1.03
N ALA A 19 -20.67 -21.07 0.06
CA ALA A 19 -19.41 -21.15 -0.68
C ALA A 19 -19.15 -19.89 -1.51
N GLN A 20 -20.17 -19.35 -2.15
CA GLN A 20 -20.08 -18.11 -2.92
C GLN A 20 -19.75 -16.93 -2.03
N GLU A 21 -20.40 -16.81 -0.89
CA GLU A 21 -20.13 -15.75 0.08
C GLU A 21 -18.72 -15.83 0.62
N ASN A 22 -18.26 -17.04 0.99
CA ASN A 22 -16.89 -17.25 1.45
C ASN A 22 -15.86 -16.88 0.39
N ALA A 23 -16.10 -17.23 -0.87
CA ALA A 23 -15.23 -16.87 -1.98
C ALA A 23 -15.17 -15.33 -2.16
N GLN A 24 -16.31 -14.65 -2.02
CA GLN A 24 -16.39 -13.20 -2.10
C GLN A 24 -15.59 -12.53 -0.99
N HIS A 25 -15.73 -13.03 0.26
CA HIS A 25 -14.96 -12.52 1.40
C HIS A 25 -13.45 -12.74 1.21
N ALA A 26 -13.05 -13.89 0.66
CA ALA A 26 -11.64 -14.16 0.36
C ALA A 26 -11.08 -13.17 -0.68
N THR A 27 -11.85 -12.89 -1.71
CA THR A 27 -11.47 -11.90 -2.73
C THR A 27 -11.35 -10.51 -2.15
N ASP A 28 -12.32 -10.12 -1.32
CA ASP A 28 -12.31 -8.81 -0.66
C ASP A 28 -11.10 -8.64 0.26
N ARG A 29 -10.76 -9.69 1.02
CA ARG A 29 -9.55 -9.67 1.86
C ARG A 29 -8.29 -9.51 1.04
N GLN A 30 -8.18 -10.23 -0.09
CA GLN A 30 -7.02 -10.09 -0.98
C GLN A 30 -6.89 -8.69 -1.56
N ARG A 31 -8.00 -8.09 -1.97
CA ARG A 31 -8.03 -6.70 -2.47
C ARG A 31 -7.59 -5.72 -1.42
N GLN A 32 -8.05 -5.92 -0.19
CA GLN A 32 -7.68 -5.06 0.93
C GLN A 32 -6.19 -5.18 1.25
N MET A 33 -5.66 -6.40 1.30
CA MET A 33 -4.23 -6.62 1.53
C MET A 33 -3.37 -5.98 0.45
N LEU A 34 -3.80 -6.08 -0.81
CA LEU A 34 -3.10 -5.45 -1.92
C LEU A 34 -3.13 -3.92 -1.81
N ALA A 35 -4.28 -3.36 -1.46
CA ALA A 35 -4.42 -1.91 -1.26
C ALA A 35 -3.53 -1.41 -0.13
N GLU A 36 -3.45 -2.16 0.97
CA GLU A 36 -2.57 -1.84 2.10
C GLU A 36 -1.10 -1.91 1.72
N ALA A 37 -0.71 -2.95 0.95
CA ALA A 37 0.65 -3.08 0.48
C ALA A 37 1.05 -1.92 -0.45
N ARG A 38 0.17 -1.52 -1.36
CA ARG A 38 0.40 -0.37 -2.24
C ARG A 38 0.50 0.94 -1.46
N ALA A 39 -0.34 1.11 -0.45
CA ALA A 39 -0.27 2.28 0.42
C ALA A 39 1.06 2.34 1.18
N ALA A 40 1.54 1.21 1.69
CA ALA A 40 2.83 1.12 2.36
C ALA A 40 3.98 1.45 1.41
N GLU A 41 3.94 0.97 0.17
CA GLU A 41 4.94 1.29 -0.84
C GLU A 41 4.97 2.80 -1.15
N ARG A 42 3.80 3.44 -1.24
CA ARG A 42 3.73 4.88 -1.47
C ARG A 42 4.33 5.68 -0.33
N VAL A 43 4.11 5.25 0.92
CA VAL A 43 4.71 5.88 2.09
C VAL A 43 6.24 5.78 2.04
N VAL A 44 6.78 4.60 1.75
CA VAL A 44 8.22 4.38 1.63
C VAL A 44 8.81 5.25 0.51
N GLU A 45 8.15 5.28 -0.64
CA GLU A 45 8.60 6.10 -1.77
C GLU A 45 8.61 7.58 -1.43
N LYS A 46 7.58 8.06 -0.74
CA LYS A 46 7.49 9.45 -0.29
C LYS A 46 8.61 9.80 0.69
N LEU A 47 8.93 8.89 1.61
CA LEU A 47 10.04 9.08 2.53
C LEU A 47 11.37 9.15 1.80
N ARG A 48 11.58 8.31 0.80
CA ARG A 48 12.80 8.35 -0.03
C ARG A 48 12.92 9.67 -0.77
N GLU A 49 11.84 10.14 -1.38
CA GLU A 49 11.80 11.43 -2.08
C GLU A 49 12.12 12.58 -1.11
N ASN A 50 11.53 12.57 0.08
CA ASN A 50 11.77 13.60 1.09
C ASN A 50 13.22 13.60 1.55
N ARG A 51 13.82 12.43 1.78
CA ARG A 51 15.23 12.32 2.18
C ARG A 51 16.16 12.81 1.07
N ALA A 52 15.86 12.47 -0.18
CA ALA A 52 16.65 12.94 -1.31
C ALA A 52 16.56 14.46 -1.46
N ALA A 53 15.36 15.03 -1.26
CA ALA A 53 15.17 16.48 -1.31
C ALA A 53 15.92 17.19 -0.18
N GLU A 54 15.89 16.64 1.03
CA GLU A 54 16.65 17.18 2.17
C GLU A 54 18.15 17.12 1.94
N ALA A 55 18.66 16.01 1.41
CA ALA A 55 20.07 15.86 1.09
C ALA A 55 20.50 16.88 0.04
N ALA A 56 19.67 17.10 -0.98
CA ALA A 56 19.94 18.10 -2.02
C ALA A 56 19.97 19.53 -1.44
N ARG A 57 19.03 19.85 -0.55
CA ARG A 57 19.00 21.15 0.11
C ARG A 57 20.22 21.38 0.99
N GLU A 58 20.62 20.34 1.73
CA GLU A 58 21.81 20.40 2.59
C GLU A 58 23.07 20.61 1.78
N GLU A 59 23.21 19.90 0.68
CA GLU A 59 24.35 20.06 -0.24
C GLU A 59 24.39 21.47 -0.84
N ALA A 60 23.25 21.98 -1.30
CA ALA A 60 23.15 23.34 -1.82
C ALA A 60 23.54 24.38 -0.77
N ARG A 61 23.13 24.18 0.49
CA ARG A 61 23.46 25.05 1.60
C ARG A 61 24.97 25.04 1.87
N ARG A 62 25.60 23.88 1.85
CA ARG A 62 27.06 23.74 2.02
C ARG A 62 27.82 24.45 0.93
N GLU A 63 27.40 24.27 -0.33
CA GLU A 63 28.02 24.95 -1.46
C GLU A 63 27.89 26.46 -1.33
N GLN A 64 26.71 26.95 -0.95
CA GLN A 64 26.48 28.38 -0.75
C GLN A 64 27.37 28.93 0.37
N ASN A 65 27.48 28.20 1.48
CA ASN A 65 28.35 28.60 2.59
C ASN A 65 29.81 28.64 2.19
N GLN A 66 30.27 27.68 1.39
CA GLN A 66 31.64 27.66 0.88
C GLN A 66 31.90 28.84 -0.05
N MET A 67 30.96 29.18 -0.91
CA MET A 67 31.07 30.34 -1.80
C MET A 67 31.11 31.65 -1.01
N ASP A 68 30.25 31.78 -0.01
CA ASP A 68 30.20 32.96 0.86
C ASP A 68 31.51 33.12 1.63
N GLU A 69 32.04 32.02 2.16
CA GLU A 69 33.29 32.01 2.89
C GLU A 69 34.47 32.39 2.00
N ALA A 70 34.50 31.84 0.78
CA ALA A 70 35.53 32.17 -0.21
C ALA A 70 35.46 33.65 -0.61
N ALA A 71 34.25 34.22 -0.68
CA ALA A 71 34.07 35.65 -1.00
C ALA A 71 34.52 36.56 0.15
N ARG A 72 34.53 36.09 1.38
CA ARG A 72 34.95 36.86 2.57
C ARG A 72 36.43 36.85 2.83
N LYS A 73 37.17 35.90 2.25
CA LYS A 73 38.61 35.80 2.48
C LYS A 73 39.33 36.96 1.81
N PRO A 74 40.09 37.77 2.52
CA PRO A 74 40.93 38.79 1.86
C PRO A 74 42.05 38.13 1.09
N LYS A 75 42.38 38.70 -0.01
CA LYS A 75 43.51 38.22 -0.83
C LYS A 75 44.86 38.55 -0.14
#